data_6e5d4ff810f10dde6ef4dcb9bedb32b7
#
_entry.id   6e5d4ff810f10dde6ef4dcb9bedb32b7
#
_cell.length_a   1.000
_cell.length_b   1.000
_cell.length_c   1.000
_cell.angle_alpha   90.00
_cell.angle_beta   90.00
_cell.angle_gamma   90.00
#
_symmetry.space_group_name_H-M   'P 1'
#
loop_
_entity.id
_entity.type
_entity.pdbx_description
1 polymer ?
#
loop_
_entity_poly.entity_id
_entity_poly.type
_entity_poly.pdbx_seq_one_letter_code
_entity_poly.pdbx_strand_id
1 'polypeptide(L)'
;MTTKSKGKIRHIAISVPDPWASAEFYKEAFGLEELGETDGKLAEGVFLTDGVINLALLKFKDDVAAQGTSKDYVGLHHLGLWVDDAIASGKAATAVGATWIMGDPHNKGGYEVKYTDPAGVIFDIAEEGWAGAQKNPGEADNITHPNTRARVPRFDERRAKARADIERRRANAMAPAK
;
A
#
# COMPACT_ATOMS: atom_id res chain seq x y z
N MET A 1 13.01 32.01 2.18
CA MET A 1 13.24 30.69 1.51
C MET A 1 12.33 29.69 2.21
N THR A 2 11.25 29.30 1.61
CA THR A 2 10.40 28.21 2.14
C THR A 2 11.20 26.91 2.06
N THR A 3 11.53 26.36 3.20
CA THR A 3 12.13 25.02 3.29
C THR A 3 11.16 24.04 2.64
N LYS A 4 11.55 23.44 1.52
CA LYS A 4 10.76 22.39 0.89
C LYS A 4 10.57 21.28 1.92
N SER A 5 9.33 20.93 2.25
CA SER A 5 9.01 19.72 3.00
C SER A 5 9.66 18.53 2.30
N LYS A 6 10.45 17.76 3.05
CA LYS A 6 11.08 16.55 2.49
C LYS A 6 10.08 15.41 2.62
N GLY A 7 9.39 15.10 1.53
CA GLY A 7 8.56 13.90 1.46
C GLY A 7 9.39 12.64 1.73
N LYS A 8 8.82 11.69 2.44
CA LYS A 8 9.43 10.39 2.77
C LYS A 8 8.59 9.28 2.17
N ILE A 9 9.22 8.39 1.42
CA ILE A 9 8.53 7.18 0.94
C ILE A 9 8.20 6.32 2.15
N ARG A 10 6.91 6.12 2.42
CA ARG A 10 6.41 5.37 3.58
C ARG A 10 5.29 4.41 3.24
N HIS A 11 4.90 4.38 1.98
CA HIS A 11 3.92 3.45 1.48
C HIS A 11 4.34 2.93 0.11
N ILE A 12 4.11 1.64 -0.09
CA ILE A 12 4.30 0.95 -1.37
C ILE A 12 3.06 0.11 -1.62
N ALA A 13 2.42 0.30 -2.76
CA ALA A 13 1.33 -0.56 -3.19
C ALA A 13 1.76 -1.43 -4.36
N ILE A 14 1.54 -2.72 -4.21
CA ILE A 14 1.78 -3.73 -5.25
C ILE A 14 0.44 -4.31 -5.68
N SER A 15 0.16 -4.26 -6.97
CA SER A 15 -0.96 -4.98 -7.56
C SER A 15 -0.61 -6.45 -7.73
N VAL A 16 -1.45 -7.33 -7.20
CA VAL A 16 -1.23 -8.78 -7.19
C VAL A 16 -2.54 -9.54 -7.47
N PRO A 17 -2.47 -10.72 -8.10
CA PRO A 17 -3.67 -11.53 -8.37
C PRO A 17 -4.36 -12.05 -7.10
N ASP A 18 -3.58 -12.36 -6.07
CA ASP A 18 -4.05 -12.87 -4.78
C ASP A 18 -3.29 -12.20 -3.63
N PRO A 19 -3.86 -11.15 -2.99
CA PRO A 19 -3.26 -10.44 -1.88
C PRO A 19 -2.93 -11.33 -0.67
N TRP A 20 -3.78 -12.33 -0.38
CA TRP A 20 -3.57 -13.21 0.78
C TRP A 20 -2.41 -14.17 0.56
N ALA A 21 -2.31 -14.75 -0.65
CA ALA A 21 -1.17 -15.60 -1.00
C ALA A 21 0.15 -14.81 -0.95
N SER A 22 0.14 -13.58 -1.45
CA SER A 22 1.30 -12.68 -1.37
C SER A 22 1.62 -12.28 0.06
N ALA A 23 0.62 -11.99 0.89
CA ALA A 23 0.82 -11.63 2.29
C ALA A 23 1.46 -12.79 3.08
N GLU A 24 0.94 -14.00 2.96
CA GLU A 24 1.54 -15.17 3.62
C GLU A 24 2.99 -15.39 3.17
N PHE A 25 3.30 -15.17 1.88
CA PHE A 25 4.68 -15.24 1.40
C PHE A 25 5.60 -14.24 2.11
N TYR A 26 5.23 -12.96 2.17
CA TYR A 26 6.07 -11.93 2.79
C TYR A 26 6.20 -12.12 4.30
N LYS A 27 5.15 -12.56 4.98
CA LYS A 27 5.16 -12.87 6.41
C LYS A 27 6.10 -14.03 6.71
N GLU A 28 5.99 -15.12 5.97
CA GLU A 28 6.74 -16.33 6.19
C GLU A 28 8.22 -16.23 5.77
N ALA A 29 8.50 -15.53 4.67
CA ALA A 29 9.85 -15.42 4.14
C ALA A 29 10.66 -14.31 4.80
N PHE A 30 10.02 -13.22 5.22
CA PHE A 30 10.72 -12.01 5.67
C PHE A 30 10.24 -11.47 7.01
N GLY A 31 9.22 -12.08 7.62
CA GLY A 31 8.73 -11.67 8.93
C GLY A 31 7.97 -10.35 8.94
N LEU A 32 7.39 -9.90 7.80
CA LEU A 32 6.54 -8.73 7.79
C LEU A 32 5.29 -8.95 8.65
N GLU A 33 4.87 -7.90 9.35
CA GLU A 33 3.71 -7.96 10.22
C GLU A 33 2.44 -7.56 9.45
N GLU A 34 1.36 -8.31 9.66
CA GLU A 34 0.05 -8.01 9.08
C GLU A 34 -0.67 -6.96 9.91
N LEU A 35 -1.05 -5.87 9.27
CA LEU A 35 -1.77 -4.75 9.87
C LEU A 35 -3.28 -4.90 9.74
N GLY A 36 -3.73 -5.62 8.73
CA GLY A 36 -5.13 -5.84 8.46
C GLY A 36 -5.46 -5.90 6.97
N GLU A 37 -6.74 -5.81 6.68
CA GLU A 37 -7.30 -6.02 5.34
C GLU A 37 -8.12 -4.81 4.88
N THR A 38 -8.29 -4.68 3.58
CA THR A 38 -9.23 -3.73 2.98
C THR A 38 -10.21 -4.43 2.06
N ASP A 39 -11.44 -3.91 2.08
CA ASP A 39 -12.50 -4.18 1.12
C ASP A 39 -13.11 -2.85 0.70
N GLY A 40 -12.25 -2.04 0.11
CA GLY A 40 -12.59 -0.69 -0.32
C GLY A 40 -13.34 -0.66 -1.65
N LYS A 41 -13.73 0.55 -2.06
CA LYS A 41 -14.39 0.80 -3.34
C LYS A 41 -13.52 0.37 -4.52
N LEU A 42 -12.21 0.64 -4.46
CA LEU A 42 -11.28 0.46 -5.57
C LEU A 42 -10.64 -0.93 -5.56
N ALA A 43 -10.29 -1.45 -4.39
CA ALA A 43 -9.53 -2.68 -4.26
C ALA A 43 -9.91 -3.47 -3.01
N GLU A 44 -9.64 -4.75 -3.05
CA GLU A 44 -9.51 -5.64 -1.90
C GLU A 44 -8.04 -5.94 -1.66
N GLY A 45 -7.63 -6.19 -0.41
CA GLY A 45 -6.22 -6.44 -0.16
C GLY A 45 -5.83 -6.61 1.30
N VAL A 46 -4.51 -6.73 1.49
CA VAL A 46 -3.86 -6.93 2.78
C VAL A 46 -2.77 -5.88 2.95
N PHE A 47 -2.66 -5.32 4.15
CA PHE A 47 -1.60 -4.40 4.51
C PHE A 47 -0.58 -5.08 5.43
N LEU A 48 0.67 -4.91 5.12
CA LEU A 48 1.81 -5.39 5.90
C LEU A 48 2.73 -4.23 6.28
N THR A 49 3.64 -4.48 7.22
CA THR A 49 4.71 -3.53 7.55
C THR A 49 6.01 -4.26 7.90
N ASP A 50 7.13 -3.58 7.67
CA ASP A 50 8.45 -3.91 8.21
C ASP A 50 8.79 -3.10 9.48
N GLY A 51 7.81 -2.32 10.01
CA GLY A 51 7.98 -1.38 11.11
C GLY A 51 8.34 0.04 10.68
N VAL A 52 8.59 0.29 9.40
CA VAL A 52 8.94 1.61 8.84
C VAL A 52 8.09 1.97 7.64
N ILE A 53 7.78 1.01 6.78
CA ILE A 53 7.02 1.19 5.55
C ILE A 53 5.73 0.38 5.62
N ASN A 54 4.64 0.96 5.17
CA ASN A 54 3.40 0.24 4.87
C ASN A 54 3.49 -0.39 3.48
N LEU A 55 3.26 -1.69 3.39
CA LEU A 55 3.17 -2.43 2.14
C LEU A 55 1.71 -2.85 1.91
N ALA A 56 1.08 -2.30 0.87
CA ALA A 56 -0.25 -2.71 0.44
C ALA A 56 -0.17 -3.74 -0.69
N LEU A 57 -0.77 -4.89 -0.47
CA LEU A 57 -0.95 -5.92 -1.48
C LEU A 57 -2.40 -5.84 -1.95
N LEU A 58 -2.62 -5.37 -3.17
CA LEU A 58 -3.95 -4.98 -3.66
C LEU A 58 -4.36 -5.77 -4.89
N LYS A 59 -5.66 -6.08 -4.96
CA LYS A 59 -6.32 -6.53 -6.16
C LYS A 59 -7.41 -5.52 -6.53
N PHE A 60 -7.21 -4.82 -7.61
CA PHE A 60 -8.17 -3.83 -8.10
C PHE A 60 -9.42 -4.50 -8.67
N LYS A 61 -10.57 -3.85 -8.50
CA LYS A 61 -11.87 -4.40 -8.91
C LYS A 61 -12.11 -4.33 -10.41
N ASP A 62 -11.61 -3.28 -11.03
CA ASP A 62 -11.71 -3.03 -12.47
C ASP A 62 -10.56 -2.09 -12.92
N ASP A 63 -10.49 -1.83 -14.22
CA ASP A 63 -9.44 -1.00 -14.82
C ASP A 63 -9.57 0.48 -14.42
N VAL A 64 -10.78 0.97 -14.15
CA VAL A 64 -11.00 2.34 -13.66
C VAL A 64 -10.46 2.48 -12.24
N ALA A 65 -10.69 1.47 -11.40
CA ALA A 65 -10.15 1.41 -10.05
C ALA A 65 -8.61 1.31 -10.03
N ALA A 66 -8.02 0.70 -11.06
CA ALA A 66 -6.56 0.57 -11.21
C ALA A 66 -5.87 1.85 -11.75
N GLN A 67 -6.61 2.93 -12.02
CA GLN A 67 -6.11 4.30 -12.18
C GLN A 67 -4.92 4.48 -13.14
N GLY A 68 -5.00 3.90 -14.33
CA GLY A 68 -3.93 4.03 -15.36
C GLY A 68 -3.11 2.76 -15.57
N THR A 69 -3.35 1.74 -14.74
CA THR A 69 -2.91 0.36 -15.01
C THR A 69 -4.13 -0.51 -15.36
N SER A 70 -3.93 -1.80 -15.63
CA SER A 70 -5.02 -2.77 -15.73
C SER A 70 -5.30 -3.40 -14.37
N LYS A 71 -6.55 -3.83 -14.12
CA LYS A 71 -6.91 -4.62 -12.93
C LYS A 71 -6.12 -5.92 -12.81
N ASP A 72 -5.61 -6.43 -13.92
CA ASP A 72 -4.81 -7.66 -14.02
C ASP A 72 -3.29 -7.36 -14.04
N TYR A 73 -2.89 -6.10 -13.91
CA TYR A 73 -1.49 -5.72 -13.77
C TYR A 73 -0.87 -6.34 -12.53
N VAL A 74 0.35 -6.85 -12.64
CA VAL A 74 1.13 -7.39 -11.52
C VAL A 74 2.44 -6.62 -11.41
N GLY A 75 2.63 -5.94 -10.29
CA GLY A 75 3.82 -5.15 -10.03
C GLY A 75 3.58 -3.93 -9.15
N LEU A 76 4.58 -3.08 -9.06
CA LEU A 76 4.49 -1.82 -8.33
C LEU A 76 3.39 -0.94 -8.94
N HIS A 77 2.35 -0.65 -8.13
CA HIS A 77 1.24 0.19 -8.59
C HIS A 77 1.51 1.66 -8.26
N HIS A 78 1.83 1.97 -7.03
CA HIS A 78 2.15 3.34 -6.62
C HIS A 78 3.07 3.40 -5.39
N LEU A 79 3.63 4.58 -5.20
CA LEU A 79 4.41 4.96 -4.03
C LEU A 79 3.63 5.98 -3.21
N GLY A 80 3.79 5.97 -1.89
CA GLY A 80 3.23 6.97 -1.00
C GLY A 80 4.31 7.83 -0.32
N LEU A 81 4.14 9.13 -0.41
CA LEU A 81 5.02 10.14 0.14
C LEU A 81 4.37 10.78 1.36
N TRP A 82 4.92 10.51 2.54
CA TRP A 82 4.51 11.20 3.76
C TRP A 82 5.16 12.59 3.79
N VAL A 83 4.32 13.61 3.79
CA VAL A 83 4.73 15.02 3.73
C VAL A 83 4.27 15.78 4.98
N ASP A 84 4.78 17.00 5.17
CA ASP A 84 4.35 17.87 6.26
C ASP A 84 3.16 18.76 5.86
N ASP A 85 3.00 19.03 4.56
CA ASP A 85 1.96 19.89 3.98
C ASP A 85 1.59 19.35 2.60
N ALA A 86 0.42 18.71 2.49
CA ALA A 86 -0.05 18.09 1.25
C ALA A 86 -0.39 19.15 0.17
N ILE A 87 -0.90 20.31 0.60
CA ILE A 87 -1.25 21.41 -0.32
C ILE A 87 0.02 21.98 -0.96
N ALA A 88 1.01 22.32 -0.14
CA ALA A 88 2.27 22.84 -0.63
C ALA A 88 3.04 21.81 -1.46
N SER A 89 3.02 20.55 -1.04
CA SER A 89 3.68 19.44 -1.75
C SER A 89 3.01 19.16 -3.10
N GLY A 90 1.67 19.15 -3.17
CA GLY A 90 0.92 19.00 -4.41
C GLY A 90 1.17 20.14 -5.39
N LYS A 91 1.17 21.40 -4.92
CA LYS A 91 1.54 22.56 -5.74
C LYS A 91 2.97 22.46 -6.27
N ALA A 92 3.91 22.06 -5.44
CA ALA A 92 5.30 21.89 -5.85
C ALA A 92 5.45 20.76 -6.88
N ALA A 93 4.76 19.63 -6.70
CA ALA A 93 4.76 18.53 -7.66
C ALA A 93 4.17 18.96 -9.01
N THR A 94 3.02 19.61 -9.01
CA THR A 94 2.36 20.12 -10.22
C THR A 94 3.23 21.14 -10.95
N ALA A 95 3.93 22.02 -10.24
CA ALA A 95 4.83 23.00 -10.84
C ALA A 95 6.01 22.38 -11.60
N VAL A 96 6.34 21.12 -11.34
CA VAL A 96 7.41 20.36 -12.03
C VAL A 96 6.88 19.21 -12.89
N GLY A 97 5.57 19.22 -13.20
CA GLY A 97 4.99 18.34 -14.21
C GLY A 97 4.15 17.18 -13.70
N ALA A 98 3.87 17.09 -12.41
CA ALA A 98 2.92 16.09 -11.92
C ALA A 98 1.49 16.42 -12.35
N THR A 99 0.71 15.38 -12.65
CA THR A 99 -0.72 15.48 -12.99
C THR A 99 -1.56 14.90 -11.86
N TRP A 100 -2.55 15.68 -11.39
CA TRP A 100 -3.50 15.22 -10.39
C TRP A 100 -4.44 14.14 -10.95
N ILE A 101 -4.70 13.09 -10.14
CA ILE A 101 -5.63 12.01 -10.48
C ILE A 101 -6.88 12.09 -9.63
N MET A 102 -6.73 12.14 -8.30
CA MET A 102 -7.85 12.13 -7.37
C MET A 102 -7.43 12.59 -5.96
N GLY A 103 -8.43 12.80 -5.10
CA GLY A 103 -8.26 13.25 -3.73
C GLY A 103 -8.32 14.77 -3.62
N ASP A 104 -8.60 15.26 -2.41
CA ASP A 104 -8.64 16.68 -2.08
C ASP A 104 -7.70 16.97 -0.91
N PRO A 105 -6.61 17.76 -1.12
CA PRO A 105 -5.67 18.07 -0.07
C PRO A 105 -6.26 18.94 1.05
N HIS A 106 -7.42 19.58 0.82
CA HIS A 106 -8.13 20.36 1.84
C HIS A 106 -9.07 19.50 2.71
N ASN A 107 -9.35 18.27 2.30
CA ASN A 107 -10.19 17.37 3.06
C ASN A 107 -9.38 16.66 4.13
N LYS A 108 -9.39 17.17 5.36
CA LYS A 108 -8.68 16.57 6.52
C LYS A 108 -9.16 15.16 6.92
N GLY A 109 -10.19 14.63 6.27
CA GLY A 109 -10.59 13.23 6.33
C GLY A 109 -10.32 12.48 5.03
N GLY A 110 -9.83 13.17 4.01
CA GLY A 110 -9.34 12.62 2.74
C GLY A 110 -7.89 12.21 2.91
N TYR A 111 -7.69 10.94 2.91
CA TYR A 111 -6.49 10.27 3.34
C TYR A 111 -5.29 10.46 2.41
N GLU A 112 -5.53 10.42 1.10
CA GLU A 112 -4.49 10.47 0.08
C GLU A 112 -4.87 11.37 -1.07
N VAL A 113 -3.90 12.10 -1.59
CA VAL A 113 -4.03 12.79 -2.87
C VAL A 113 -3.11 12.14 -3.88
N LYS A 114 -3.69 11.67 -4.98
CA LYS A 114 -2.97 10.91 -6.02
C LYS A 114 -2.61 11.77 -7.22
N TYR A 115 -1.39 11.56 -7.69
CA TYR A 115 -0.82 12.18 -8.87
C TYR A 115 -0.10 11.14 -9.73
N THR A 116 0.19 11.50 -10.97
CA THR A 116 1.26 10.86 -11.74
C THR A 116 2.47 11.80 -11.82
N ASP A 117 3.65 11.22 -11.86
CA ASP A 117 4.87 11.93 -12.25
C ASP A 117 4.91 12.16 -13.76
N PRO A 118 5.91 12.91 -14.31
CA PRO A 118 6.02 13.13 -15.75
C PRO A 118 6.20 11.87 -16.59
N ALA A 119 6.60 10.74 -16.00
CA ALA A 119 6.72 9.44 -16.67
C ALA A 119 5.42 8.60 -16.60
N GLY A 120 4.40 9.07 -15.85
CA GLY A 120 3.14 8.36 -15.65
C GLY A 120 3.12 7.43 -14.43
N VAL A 121 4.15 7.44 -13.59
CA VAL A 121 4.17 6.65 -12.35
C VAL A 121 3.24 7.27 -11.32
N ILE A 122 2.31 6.48 -10.79
CA ILE A 122 1.36 6.92 -9.75
C ILE A 122 2.07 7.10 -8.42
N PHE A 123 1.78 8.19 -7.74
CA PHE A 123 2.20 8.41 -6.37
C PHE A 123 1.13 9.10 -5.54
N ASP A 124 1.13 8.84 -4.25
CA ASP A 124 0.25 9.44 -3.26
C ASP A 124 1.01 10.42 -2.38
N ILE A 125 0.30 11.45 -1.94
CA ILE A 125 0.78 12.36 -0.91
C ILE A 125 -0.19 12.27 0.27
N ALA A 126 0.34 12.09 1.49
CA ALA A 126 -0.43 12.10 2.73
C ALA A 126 0.31 12.85 3.85
N GLU A 127 -0.43 13.60 4.68
CA GLU A 127 0.10 14.26 5.88
C GLU A 127 0.06 13.32 7.09
N GLU A 128 -0.94 12.44 7.16
CA GLU A 128 -1.17 11.53 8.27
C GLU A 128 -0.41 10.20 8.13
N GLY A 129 0.19 9.95 6.95
CA GLY A 129 0.96 8.74 6.67
C GLY A 129 0.09 7.49 6.53
N TRP A 130 0.63 6.33 6.81
CA TRP A 130 -0.01 5.02 6.66
C TRP A 130 0.19 4.16 7.89
N ALA A 131 -0.79 3.30 8.21
CA ALA A 131 -0.70 2.37 9.33
C ALA A 131 0.59 1.55 9.26
N GLY A 132 1.26 1.39 10.41
CA GLY A 132 2.51 0.66 10.54
C GLY A 132 3.74 1.33 9.89
N ALA A 133 3.58 2.54 9.31
CA ALA A 133 4.70 3.32 8.81
C ALA A 133 5.22 4.27 9.88
N GLN A 134 6.51 4.62 9.84
CA GLN A 134 7.12 5.63 10.70
C GLN A 134 7.60 6.81 9.87
N LYS A 135 7.17 8.02 10.20
CA LYS A 135 7.65 9.22 9.49
C LYS A 135 9.16 9.37 9.64
N ASN A 136 9.66 9.21 10.85
CA ASN A 136 11.08 9.12 11.16
C ASN A 136 11.36 7.80 11.87
N PRO A 137 12.37 7.02 11.47
CA PRO A 137 12.70 5.76 12.12
C PRO A 137 12.93 5.94 13.62
N GLY A 138 12.27 5.12 14.45
CA GLY A 138 12.32 5.20 15.91
C GLY A 138 11.24 6.07 16.55
N GLU A 139 10.43 6.79 15.78
CA GLU A 139 9.22 7.46 16.28
C GLU A 139 8.09 6.45 16.38
N ALA A 140 7.34 6.48 17.49
CA ALA A 140 6.14 5.67 17.62
C ALA A 140 5.11 6.10 16.57
N ASP A 141 4.59 5.13 15.82
CA ASP A 141 3.50 5.36 14.89
C ASP A 141 2.20 4.79 15.48
N ASN A 142 1.18 5.62 15.56
CA ASN A 142 -0.14 5.27 16.06
C ASN A 142 -1.22 5.44 14.99
N ILE A 143 -0.85 5.44 13.71
CA ILE A 143 -1.80 5.73 12.67
C ILE A 143 -2.67 4.52 12.40
N THR A 144 -3.96 4.69 12.66
CA THR A 144 -5.00 3.73 12.29
C THR A 144 -5.65 4.21 11.01
N HIS A 145 -5.42 3.50 9.92
CA HIS A 145 -6.03 3.86 8.65
C HIS A 145 -7.53 3.53 8.64
N PRO A 146 -8.41 4.47 8.25
CA PRO A 146 -9.86 4.26 8.29
C PRO A 146 -10.34 3.11 7.36
N ASN A 147 -9.59 2.77 6.33
CA ASN A 147 -9.91 1.67 5.42
C ASN A 147 -9.27 0.33 5.78
N THR A 148 -8.46 0.30 6.86
CA THR A 148 -7.84 -0.93 7.34
C THR A 148 -8.73 -1.56 8.41
N ARG A 149 -9.15 -2.80 8.18
CA ARG A 149 -9.92 -3.61 9.13
C ARG A 149 -9.03 -4.74 9.61
N ALA A 150 -9.06 -5.03 10.90
CA ALA A 150 -8.28 -6.14 11.46
C ALA A 150 -8.57 -7.47 10.75
N ARG A 151 -9.83 -7.68 10.34
CA ARG A 151 -10.27 -8.87 9.61
C ARG A 151 -11.56 -8.60 8.86
N VAL A 152 -11.64 -9.08 7.62
CA VAL A 152 -12.86 -9.06 6.81
C VAL A 152 -13.40 -10.50 6.69
N PRO A 153 -14.53 -10.86 7.32
CA PRO A 153 -15.00 -12.26 7.41
C PRO A 153 -15.14 -12.96 6.05
N ARG A 154 -15.58 -12.26 5.00
CA ARG A 154 -15.74 -12.86 3.66
C ARG A 154 -14.43 -13.36 3.03
N PHE A 155 -13.27 -13.02 3.61
CA PHE A 155 -11.96 -13.48 3.14
C PHE A 155 -11.39 -14.67 3.92
N ASP A 156 -12.15 -15.23 4.87
CA ASP A 156 -11.68 -16.35 5.72
C ASP A 156 -11.19 -17.54 4.90
N GLU A 157 -11.91 -17.94 3.86
CA GLU A 157 -11.53 -19.04 2.99
C GLU A 157 -10.25 -18.75 2.20
N ARG A 158 -10.07 -17.50 1.74
CA ARG A 158 -8.86 -17.08 1.00
C ARG A 158 -7.64 -17.13 1.91
N ARG A 159 -7.75 -16.66 3.15
CA ARG A 159 -6.68 -16.76 4.15
C ARG A 159 -6.32 -18.21 4.45
N ALA A 160 -7.32 -19.05 4.70
CA ALA A 160 -7.09 -20.46 4.96
C ALA A 160 -6.38 -21.16 3.79
N LYS A 161 -6.81 -20.88 2.57
CA LYS A 161 -6.16 -21.40 1.36
C LYS A 161 -4.72 -20.91 1.23
N ALA A 162 -4.46 -19.62 1.42
CA ALA A 162 -3.12 -19.04 1.33
C ALA A 162 -2.14 -19.71 2.31
N ARG A 163 -2.56 -19.88 3.57
CA ARG A 163 -1.78 -20.59 4.59
C ARG A 163 -1.49 -22.05 4.21
N ALA A 164 -2.50 -22.79 3.80
CA ALA A 164 -2.34 -24.17 3.36
C ALA A 164 -1.38 -24.30 2.18
N ASP A 165 -1.41 -23.35 1.25
CA ASP A 165 -0.51 -23.33 0.09
C ASP A 165 0.95 -23.05 0.50
N ILE A 166 1.21 -22.17 1.45
CA ILE A 166 2.56 -21.93 1.99
C ILE A 166 3.07 -23.15 2.76
N GLU A 167 2.25 -23.75 3.61
CA GLU A 167 2.63 -24.98 4.35
C GLU A 167 2.99 -26.12 3.39
N ARG A 168 2.21 -26.31 2.33
CA ARG A 168 2.50 -27.31 1.30
C ARG A 168 3.81 -27.01 0.56
N ARG A 169 4.10 -25.77 0.20
CA ARG A 169 5.37 -25.37 -0.43
C ARG A 169 6.55 -25.61 0.48
N ARG A 170 6.41 -25.28 1.77
CA ARG A 170 7.42 -25.53 2.80
C ARG A 170 7.72 -27.02 2.94
N ALA A 171 6.69 -27.86 3.03
CA ALA A 171 6.85 -29.31 3.11
C ALA A 171 7.57 -29.88 1.88
N ASN A 172 7.23 -29.41 0.67
CA ASN A 172 7.88 -29.84 -0.57
C ASN A 172 9.37 -29.41 -0.65
N ALA A 173 9.70 -28.22 -0.15
CA ALA A 173 11.08 -27.73 -0.13
C ALA A 173 11.99 -28.49 0.86
N MET A 174 11.40 -29.07 1.90
CA MET A 174 12.11 -29.88 2.89
C MET A 174 12.15 -31.39 2.55
N ALA A 175 11.46 -31.82 1.50
CA ALA A 175 11.49 -33.21 1.06
C ALA A 175 12.88 -33.53 0.48
N PRO A 176 13.50 -34.69 0.83
CA PRO A 176 14.78 -35.07 0.26
C PRO A 176 14.67 -35.19 -1.26
N ALA A 177 15.69 -34.70 -1.95
CA ALA A 177 15.80 -34.88 -3.39
C ALA A 177 15.78 -36.39 -3.71
N LYS A 178 14.88 -36.79 -4.62
CA LYS A 178 14.79 -38.18 -5.08
C LYS A 178 15.95 -38.52 -5.99
#